data_57f81e863c3e948eccd0564687f8eb45
#
_entry.id   57f81e863c3e948eccd0564687f8eb45
#
_cell.length_a   1.000
_cell.length_b   1.000
_cell.length_c   1.000
_cell.angle_alpha   90.00
_cell.angle_beta   90.00
_cell.angle_gamma   90.00
#
_symmetry.space_group_name_H-M   'P 1'
#
loop_
_entity.id
_entity.type
_entity.pdbx_description
1 polymer ?
#
loop_
_entity_poly.entity_id
_entity_poly.type
_entity_poly.pdbx_seq_one_letter_code
_entity_poly.pdbx_strand_id
1 'polypeptide(L)'
;MKEKKWRIELTEHQLRLIANCVEDCHRFAAGQLEMEYTTACLEHPNGLRHQLARLQPWVTPQLEQGRAYDWAGTHCPNNDQKKFIAETYYLYRKIIEEKTKERVKTEHFPLGSRYLSETLRCKDSGEPIKVERIE
;
A
#
# COMPACT_ATOMS: atom_id res chain seq x y z
N MET A 1 -28.89 -5.77 -4.68
CA MET A 1 -28.84 -4.32 -4.36
C MET A 1 -27.56 -3.73 -4.88
N LYS A 2 -27.63 -2.66 -5.62
CA LYS A 2 -26.47 -2.00 -6.19
C LYS A 2 -25.70 -1.26 -5.11
N GLU A 3 -24.39 -1.44 -5.07
CA GLU A 3 -23.54 -0.76 -4.11
C GLU A 3 -23.40 0.72 -4.44
N LYS A 4 -23.40 1.55 -3.41
CA LYS A 4 -23.24 2.99 -3.57
C LYS A 4 -21.81 3.32 -4.01
N LYS A 5 -21.69 4.26 -4.91
CA LYS A 5 -20.38 4.70 -5.41
C LYS A 5 -20.06 6.11 -4.99
N TRP A 6 -18.80 6.36 -4.77
CA TRP A 6 -18.28 7.64 -4.33
C TRP A 6 -17.14 8.10 -5.22
N ARG A 7 -16.96 9.39 -5.30
CA ARG A 7 -15.83 10.01 -6.01
C ARG A 7 -15.01 10.81 -5.02
N ILE A 8 -13.69 10.69 -5.12
CA ILE A 8 -12.76 11.47 -4.32
C ILE A 8 -11.83 12.21 -5.28
N GLU A 9 -11.69 13.52 -5.07
CA GLU A 9 -10.72 14.33 -5.82
C GLU A 9 -9.48 14.49 -4.94
N LEU A 10 -8.33 14.11 -5.46
CA LEU A 10 -7.07 14.08 -4.75
C LEU A 10 -5.98 14.73 -5.60
N THR A 11 -5.02 15.36 -4.93
CA THR A 11 -3.78 15.74 -5.59
C THR A 11 -3.00 14.46 -5.93
N GLU A 12 -2.01 14.58 -6.82
CA GLU A 12 -1.15 13.45 -7.14
C GLU A 12 -0.42 12.94 -5.90
N HIS A 13 0.00 13.85 -5.04
CA HIS A 13 0.68 13.48 -3.78
C HIS A 13 -0.26 12.67 -2.87
N GLN A 14 -1.50 13.13 -2.70
CA GLN A 14 -2.48 12.42 -1.87
C GLN A 14 -2.80 11.04 -2.44
N LEU A 15 -2.91 10.94 -3.76
CA LEU A 15 -3.17 9.67 -4.42
C LEU A 15 -2.02 8.69 -4.20
N ARG A 16 -0.79 9.16 -4.29
CA ARG A 16 0.40 8.34 -4.04
C ARG A 16 0.45 7.88 -2.60
N LEU A 17 0.10 8.76 -1.68
CA LEU A 17 0.06 8.42 -0.25
C LEU A 17 -0.93 7.29 0.01
N ILE A 18 -2.12 7.36 -0.58
CA ILE A 18 -3.12 6.29 -0.45
C ILE A 18 -2.60 4.99 -1.04
N ALA A 19 -2.04 5.02 -2.23
CA ALA A 19 -1.50 3.82 -2.87
C ALA A 19 -0.42 3.17 -2.01
N ASN A 20 0.47 3.97 -1.43
CA ASN A 20 1.55 3.45 -0.58
C ASN A 20 1.00 2.83 0.70
N CYS A 21 0.01 3.45 1.32
CA CYS A 21 -0.62 2.91 2.53
C CYS A 21 -1.34 1.59 2.23
N VAL A 22 -2.04 1.52 1.12
CA VAL A 22 -2.73 0.29 0.70
C VAL A 22 -1.72 -0.81 0.40
N GLU A 23 -0.62 -0.47 -0.27
CA GLU A 23 0.45 -1.44 -0.54
C GLU A 23 1.07 -1.98 0.74
N ASP A 24 1.36 -1.10 1.72
CA ASP A 24 1.89 -1.54 3.01
C ASP A 24 0.94 -2.52 3.70
N CYS A 25 -0.35 -2.23 3.71
CA CYS A 25 -1.36 -3.13 4.30
C CYS A 25 -1.46 -4.45 3.55
N HIS A 26 -1.41 -4.39 2.22
CA HIS A 26 -1.41 -5.58 1.37
C HIS A 26 -0.24 -6.50 1.72
N ARG A 27 0.97 -5.93 1.74
CA ARG A 27 2.18 -6.70 2.02
C ARG A 27 2.19 -7.25 3.44
N PHE A 28 1.73 -6.45 4.40
CA PHE A 28 1.62 -6.89 5.78
C PHE A 28 0.75 -8.14 5.90
N ALA A 29 -0.43 -8.10 5.31
CA ALA A 29 -1.35 -9.23 5.35
C ALA A 29 -0.79 -10.46 4.63
N ALA A 30 0.11 -10.27 3.68
CA ALA A 30 0.76 -11.35 2.93
C ALA A 30 2.03 -11.87 3.62
N GLY A 31 2.40 -11.32 4.77
CA GLY A 31 3.57 -11.78 5.53
C GLY A 31 4.83 -10.96 5.33
N GLN A 32 4.75 -9.86 4.62
CA GLN A 32 5.85 -8.90 4.47
C GLN A 32 5.57 -7.71 5.39
N LEU A 33 6.06 -7.80 6.63
CA LEU A 33 5.63 -6.92 7.71
C LEU A 33 6.41 -5.63 7.85
N GLU A 34 7.33 -5.35 6.96
CA GLU A 34 8.26 -4.23 7.10
C GLU A 34 7.59 -2.85 7.01
N MET A 35 6.40 -2.77 6.42
CA MET A 35 5.68 -1.51 6.28
C MET A 35 6.56 -0.42 5.67
N GLU A 36 7.13 -0.71 4.50
CA GLU A 36 8.19 0.08 3.87
C GLU A 36 7.91 1.57 3.79
N TYR A 37 6.72 1.94 3.35
CA TYR A 37 6.37 3.35 3.20
C TYR A 37 6.06 4.02 4.52
N THR A 38 5.36 3.31 5.39
CA THR A 38 5.00 3.83 6.70
C THR A 38 6.22 4.03 7.58
N THR A 39 7.12 3.04 7.62
CA THR A 39 8.31 3.12 8.47
C THR A 39 9.33 4.12 7.93
N ALA A 40 9.31 4.41 6.63
CA ALA A 40 10.27 5.33 6.01
C ALA A 40 10.24 6.73 6.64
N CYS A 41 9.10 7.16 7.19
CA CYS A 41 8.96 8.49 7.79
C CYS A 41 9.20 8.51 9.30
N LEU A 42 9.57 7.37 9.89
CA LEU A 42 9.80 7.27 11.33
C LEU A 42 11.29 7.40 11.67
N GLU A 43 11.60 7.62 12.95
CA GLU A 43 12.99 7.91 13.36
C GLU A 43 13.96 6.76 13.14
N HIS A 44 13.53 5.54 13.38
CA HIS A 44 14.42 4.38 13.31
C HIS A 44 13.83 3.31 12.38
N PRO A 45 13.71 3.61 11.08
CA PRO A 45 12.99 2.73 10.17
C PRO A 45 13.60 1.34 10.05
N ASN A 46 14.91 1.21 9.98
CA ASN A 46 15.56 -0.08 9.79
C ASN A 46 15.40 -0.99 11.01
N GLY A 47 15.58 -0.42 12.20
CA GLY A 47 15.38 -1.17 13.44
C GLY A 47 13.93 -1.63 13.60
N LEU A 48 13.00 -0.73 13.31
CA LEU A 48 11.57 -1.05 13.41
C LEU A 48 11.15 -2.12 12.40
N ARG A 49 11.61 -2.00 11.15
CA ARG A 49 11.32 -3.00 10.12
C ARG A 49 11.83 -4.38 10.53
N HIS A 50 13.01 -4.43 11.10
CA HIS A 50 13.58 -5.67 11.58
C HIS A 50 12.71 -6.31 12.67
N GLN A 51 12.23 -5.52 13.61
CA GLN A 51 11.34 -6.02 14.67
C GLN A 51 10.00 -6.46 14.12
N LEU A 52 9.42 -5.71 13.20
CA LEU A 52 8.16 -6.07 12.56
C LEU A 52 8.26 -7.39 11.80
N ALA A 53 9.35 -7.58 11.07
CA ALA A 53 9.56 -8.82 10.30
C ALA A 53 9.56 -10.07 11.19
N ARG A 54 9.97 -9.94 12.45
CA ARG A 54 9.97 -11.05 13.40
C ARG A 54 8.58 -11.51 13.81
N LEU A 55 7.56 -10.69 13.53
CA LEU A 55 6.16 -11.03 13.84
C LEU A 55 5.49 -11.83 12.73
N GLN A 56 6.21 -12.10 11.66
CA GLN A 56 5.66 -12.81 10.50
C GLN A 56 4.92 -14.10 10.85
N PRO A 57 5.41 -14.97 11.76
CA PRO A 57 4.67 -16.18 12.09
C PRO A 57 3.28 -15.96 12.69
N TRP A 58 3.01 -14.78 13.25
CA TRP A 58 1.70 -14.44 13.78
C TRP A 58 0.68 -14.09 12.68
N VAL A 59 1.18 -13.61 11.52
CA VAL A 59 0.34 -13.20 10.42
C VAL A 59 0.15 -14.33 9.41
N THR A 60 1.23 -15.07 9.15
CA THR A 60 1.23 -16.12 8.14
C THR A 60 1.96 -17.36 8.69
N PRO A 61 1.33 -18.09 9.65
CA PRO A 61 2.02 -19.17 10.36
C PRO A 61 2.49 -20.33 9.48
N GLN A 62 1.85 -20.55 8.32
CA GLN A 62 2.24 -21.61 7.40
C GLN A 62 3.22 -21.16 6.32
N LEU A 63 3.60 -19.88 6.34
CA LEU A 63 4.46 -19.33 5.30
C LEU A 63 5.93 -19.66 5.58
N GLU A 64 6.58 -20.23 4.58
CA GLU A 64 8.03 -20.34 4.59
C GLU A 64 8.64 -18.97 4.31
N GLN A 65 9.74 -18.67 4.96
CA GLN A 65 10.41 -17.40 4.82
C GLN A 65 10.74 -17.11 3.35
N GLY A 66 10.35 -15.92 2.89
CA GLY A 66 10.64 -15.48 1.53
C GLY A 66 9.62 -15.88 0.49
N ARG A 67 8.52 -16.55 0.87
CA ARG A 67 7.52 -17.03 -0.09
C ARG A 67 6.16 -16.34 0.01
N ALA A 68 6.16 -15.08 0.41
CA ALA A 68 4.92 -14.34 0.63
C ALA A 68 3.98 -14.32 -0.58
N TYR A 69 4.52 -14.16 -1.78
CA TYR A 69 3.69 -14.07 -2.98
C TYR A 69 2.99 -15.37 -3.32
N ASP A 70 3.72 -16.46 -3.29
CA ASP A 70 3.14 -17.77 -3.59
C ASP A 70 2.07 -18.13 -2.58
N TRP A 71 2.35 -17.88 -1.32
CA TRP A 71 1.42 -18.18 -0.24
C TRP A 71 0.11 -17.40 -0.38
N ALA A 72 0.21 -16.10 -0.65
CA ALA A 72 -0.96 -15.23 -0.76
C ALA A 72 -1.88 -15.65 -1.90
N GLY A 73 -1.31 -16.12 -3.00
CA GLY A 73 -2.09 -16.51 -4.18
C GLY A 73 -2.83 -17.83 -4.02
N THR A 74 -2.18 -18.84 -3.44
CA THR A 74 -2.68 -20.21 -3.51
C THR A 74 -2.77 -20.95 -2.19
N HIS A 75 -2.00 -20.57 -1.20
CA HIS A 75 -1.84 -21.36 0.01
C HIS A 75 -2.40 -20.73 1.29
N CYS A 76 -2.94 -19.53 1.19
CA CYS A 76 -3.52 -18.87 2.36
C CYS A 76 -4.80 -19.60 2.81
N PRO A 77 -4.82 -20.18 4.02
CA PRO A 77 -5.98 -20.92 4.48
C PRO A 77 -7.13 -20.04 4.98
N ASN A 78 -6.85 -18.80 5.30
CA ASN A 78 -7.86 -17.86 5.81
C ASN A 78 -8.48 -17.10 4.64
N ASN A 79 -9.77 -17.36 4.36
CA ASN A 79 -10.46 -16.76 3.23
C ASN A 79 -10.58 -15.24 3.35
N ASP A 80 -10.81 -14.71 4.54
CA ASP A 80 -10.90 -13.27 4.75
C ASP A 80 -9.57 -12.58 4.49
N GLN A 81 -8.48 -13.18 4.95
CA GLN A 81 -7.14 -12.68 4.71
C GLN A 81 -6.79 -12.71 3.22
N LYS A 82 -7.09 -13.83 2.57
CA LYS A 82 -6.86 -14.00 1.14
C LYS A 82 -7.63 -12.96 0.32
N LYS A 83 -8.87 -12.70 0.68
CA LYS A 83 -9.69 -11.69 0.03
C LYS A 83 -9.13 -10.29 0.23
N PHE A 84 -8.73 -9.96 1.45
CA PHE A 84 -8.11 -8.67 1.76
C PHE A 84 -6.83 -8.46 0.94
N ILE A 85 -5.99 -9.48 0.85
CA ILE A 85 -4.75 -9.43 0.07
C ILE A 85 -5.08 -9.14 -1.41
N ALA A 86 -6.06 -9.83 -1.97
CA ALA A 86 -6.46 -9.65 -3.36
C ALA A 86 -7.05 -8.26 -3.63
N GLU A 87 -7.93 -7.80 -2.76
CA GLU A 87 -8.60 -6.51 -2.93
C GLU A 87 -7.63 -5.33 -2.79
N THR A 88 -6.74 -5.38 -1.81
CA THR A 88 -5.73 -4.33 -1.62
C THR A 88 -4.72 -4.32 -2.77
N TYR A 89 -4.32 -5.49 -3.25
CA TYR A 89 -3.45 -5.59 -4.41
C TYR A 89 -4.07 -4.92 -5.63
N TYR A 90 -5.32 -5.23 -5.91
CA TYR A 90 -6.04 -4.64 -7.05
C TYR A 90 -6.08 -3.11 -6.95
N LEU A 91 -6.42 -2.59 -5.77
CA LEU A 91 -6.56 -1.14 -5.59
C LEU A 91 -5.27 -0.38 -5.82
N TYR A 92 -4.19 -0.76 -5.15
CA TYR A 92 -2.96 0.01 -5.29
C TYR A 92 -2.32 -0.19 -6.68
N ARG A 93 -2.44 -1.38 -7.25
CA ARG A 93 -1.91 -1.62 -8.60
C ARG A 93 -2.66 -0.82 -9.65
N LYS A 94 -3.96 -0.69 -9.49
CA LYS A 94 -4.78 0.11 -10.42
C LYS A 94 -4.38 1.58 -10.37
N ILE A 95 -4.18 2.12 -9.18
CA ILE A 95 -3.71 3.50 -9.01
C ILE A 95 -2.34 3.69 -9.65
N ILE A 96 -1.41 2.78 -9.39
CA ILE A 96 -0.05 2.85 -9.94
C ILE A 96 -0.09 2.78 -11.47
N GLU A 97 -0.90 1.90 -12.04
CA GLU A 97 -1.03 1.78 -13.50
C GLU A 97 -1.46 3.08 -14.14
N GLU A 98 -2.47 3.72 -13.60
CA GLU A 98 -2.97 4.98 -14.15
C GLU A 98 -1.92 6.09 -14.08
N LYS A 99 -1.20 6.17 -12.98
CA LYS A 99 -0.12 7.15 -12.82
C LYS A 99 1.03 6.87 -13.79
N THR A 100 1.37 5.62 -14.00
CA THR A 100 2.47 5.21 -14.89
C THR A 100 2.17 5.58 -16.34
N LYS A 101 0.92 5.49 -16.77
CA LYS A 101 0.52 5.88 -18.12
C LYS A 101 0.88 7.33 -18.44
N GLU A 102 0.74 8.22 -17.50
CA GLU A 102 1.13 9.62 -17.68
C GLU A 102 2.64 9.80 -17.62
N ARG A 103 3.31 9.13 -16.71
CA ARG A 103 4.75 9.30 -16.47
C ARG A 103 5.63 8.77 -17.59
N VAL A 104 5.19 7.76 -18.29
CA VAL A 104 5.93 7.22 -19.44
C VAL A 104 6.17 8.29 -20.49
N LYS A 105 5.36 9.34 -20.52
CA LYS A 105 5.51 10.44 -21.48
C LYS A 105 6.52 11.51 -21.04
N THR A 106 6.80 11.62 -19.76
CA THR A 106 7.58 12.75 -19.23
C THR A 106 8.85 12.33 -18.50
N GLU A 107 8.78 11.32 -17.67
CA GLU A 107 9.91 10.88 -16.84
C GLU A 107 9.85 9.40 -16.58
N HIS A 108 11.03 8.83 -16.35
CA HIS A 108 11.15 7.45 -15.96
C HIS A 108 11.42 7.35 -14.47
N PHE A 109 10.38 7.17 -13.68
CA PHE A 109 10.52 6.99 -12.24
C PHE A 109 10.25 5.54 -11.84
N PRO A 110 11.08 4.98 -10.94
CA PRO A 110 10.74 3.70 -10.35
C PRO A 110 9.46 3.86 -9.51
N LEU A 111 8.54 2.92 -9.68
CA LEU A 111 7.34 2.86 -8.87
C LEU A 111 7.74 2.54 -7.43
N GLY A 112 6.98 3.08 -6.48
CA GLY A 112 7.28 2.89 -5.06
C GLY A 112 8.46 3.71 -4.56
N SER A 113 8.77 4.80 -5.23
CA SER A 113 9.81 5.72 -4.81
C SER A 113 9.59 6.20 -3.37
N ARG A 114 10.65 6.21 -2.58
CA ARG A 114 10.61 6.58 -1.16
C ARG A 114 10.71 8.07 -0.90
N TYR A 115 10.62 8.89 -1.92
CA TYR A 115 10.79 10.33 -1.80
C TYR A 115 9.65 11.05 -1.12
N LEU A 116 8.63 10.32 -0.76
CA LEU A 116 7.51 10.87 -0.01
C LEU A 116 7.91 11.43 1.34
N SER A 117 8.98 10.90 1.94
CA SER A 117 9.44 11.37 3.24
C SER A 117 9.78 12.87 3.26
N GLU A 118 10.24 13.42 2.15
CA GLU A 118 10.56 14.85 2.07
C GLU A 118 9.31 15.72 1.98
N THR A 119 8.31 15.26 1.25
CA THR A 119 7.06 15.99 1.11
C THR A 119 6.16 15.88 2.33
N LEU A 120 6.38 14.86 3.16
CA LEU A 120 5.62 14.66 4.40
C LEU A 120 6.04 15.60 5.52
N ARG A 121 7.04 16.44 5.31
CA ARG A 121 7.46 17.46 6.30
C ARG A 121 6.56 18.68 6.33
N CYS A 122 5.53 18.70 5.54
CA CYS A 122 4.54 19.77 5.57
C CYS A 122 3.87 19.84 6.94
N LYS A 123 3.77 21.03 7.50
CA LYS A 123 3.10 21.24 8.77
C LYS A 123 1.60 21.03 8.66
N ASP A 124 1.09 21.20 7.46
CA ASP A 124 -0.34 21.09 7.19
C ASP A 124 -0.69 19.71 6.69
N SER A 125 -1.92 19.33 6.88
CA SER A 125 -2.46 18.05 6.42
C SER A 125 -2.53 17.93 4.90
N GLY A 126 -2.08 18.95 4.18
CA GLY A 126 -2.16 19.01 2.72
C GLY A 126 -3.41 19.70 2.24
N GLU A 127 -3.65 19.63 0.94
CA GLU A 127 -4.82 20.26 0.35
C GLU A 127 -6.10 19.53 0.75
N PRO A 128 -7.21 20.27 0.94
CA PRO A 128 -8.50 19.64 1.21
C PRO A 128 -8.90 18.68 0.11
N ILE A 129 -9.47 17.57 0.50
CA ILE A 129 -10.02 16.60 -0.45
C ILE A 129 -11.52 16.84 -0.60
N LYS A 130 -12.05 16.45 -1.75
CA LYS A 130 -13.48 16.46 -2.01
C LYS A 130 -13.97 15.04 -2.12
N VAL A 131 -14.99 14.70 -1.33
CA VAL A 131 -15.60 13.37 -1.33
C VAL A 131 -17.08 13.54 -1.61
N GLU A 132 -17.60 12.89 -2.64
CA GLU A 132 -19.01 12.98 -2.99
C GLU A 132 -19.55 11.63 -3.43
N ARG A 133 -20.81 11.41 -3.10
CA ARG A 133 -21.54 10.24 -3.57
C ARG A 133 -22.02 10.51 -4.98
N ILE A 134 -21.81 9.57 -5.89
CA ILE A 134 -22.18 9.71 -7.30
C ILE A 134 -23.29 8.75 -7.74
N GLU A 135 -23.61 7.79 -6.90
CA GLU A 135 -24.73 6.84 -7.15
C GLU A 135 -25.49 6.53 -5.89
#